data_f5207926bd3fd30c2fc0b9eb8f5b1a28
#
_entry.id   f5207926bd3fd30c2fc0b9eb8f5b1a28
#
_cell.length_a   1.000
_cell.length_b   1.000
_cell.length_c   1.000
_cell.angle_alpha   90.00
_cell.angle_beta   90.00
_cell.angle_gamma   90.00
#
_symmetry.space_group_name_H-M   'P 1'
#
loop_
_entity.id
_entity.type
_entity.pdbx_description
1 polymer ?
#
loop_
_entity_poly.entity_id
_entity_poly.type
_entity_poly.pdbx_seq_one_letter_code
_entity_poly.pdbx_strand_id
1 'polypeptide(L)'
;LMKHASGLFRFKENYIYVSEADMMRLHKVFTQEKPMNAYQLLQTALSGEYEGAPVRLTAEVKELINELTSDKEIALPEGLNAALRPYQQRGYSWMYRNSRIGFGSIIADDMGLGKTLQVIAILLKLKEENVINTRKEALVVVPTGLLTNWQEEIARFAPSITTHIHHGTARDLKRFDADVMLTTYGVCRSDSDLLKKHKWAVMVIDEAQNIKNHETAQTKAVKSIPAEIRIAMSGTPVENRLSEFWSIMDYTNKGYLGSIKNFNQEYAAPIQVFNDEQVVHKFRKIISPFMMRRMKSDKSIISDLPDKVEQNQYALLTKQQAALYEKTMLAAMEVIEGFGEETDSQKLFQRQGLILQMILALKQICNHP
;
A
#
# COMPACT_ATOMS: atom_id res chain seq x y z
N LEU A 1 -34.76 19.71 28.52
CA LEU A 1 -35.31 20.70 27.55
C LEU A 1 -35.19 20.23 26.09
N MET A 2 -34.25 19.38 25.73
CA MET A 2 -34.01 18.93 24.32
C MET A 2 -34.90 17.78 23.83
N LYS A 3 -35.67 17.09 24.69
CA LYS A 3 -36.43 15.89 24.30
C LYS A 3 -37.70 16.14 23.46
N HIS A 4 -38.14 17.38 23.29
CA HIS A 4 -39.40 17.72 22.58
C HIS A 4 -39.30 19.01 21.74
N ALA A 5 -38.09 19.41 21.28
CA ALA A 5 -37.96 20.57 20.46
C ALA A 5 -37.90 20.21 18.97
N SER A 6 -39.11 20.10 18.37
CA SER A 6 -39.28 20.15 16.91
C SER A 6 -39.75 21.54 16.52
N GLY A 7 -39.25 22.12 15.44
CA GLY A 7 -39.74 23.42 15.00
C GLY A 7 -38.79 24.15 14.06
N LEU A 8 -39.13 25.38 13.79
CA LEU A 8 -38.39 26.29 12.92
C LEU A 8 -37.31 27.02 13.74
N PHE A 9 -36.05 26.76 13.44
CA PHE A 9 -34.90 27.42 14.09
C PHE A 9 -34.25 28.40 13.13
N ARG A 10 -33.94 29.62 13.64
CA ARG A 10 -33.17 30.59 12.90
C ARG A 10 -31.67 30.30 13.07
N PHE A 11 -31.00 29.93 11.96
CA PHE A 11 -29.56 29.75 11.92
C PHE A 11 -28.95 30.75 10.92
N LYS A 12 -28.19 31.73 11.44
CA LYS A 12 -27.71 32.89 10.67
C LYS A 12 -28.89 33.65 10.05
N GLU A 13 -28.94 33.74 8.72
CA GLU A 13 -30.01 34.41 7.96
C GLU A 13 -31.10 33.49 7.44
N ASN A 14 -30.98 32.16 7.68
CA ASN A 14 -31.90 31.14 7.20
C ASN A 14 -32.75 30.55 8.31
N TYR A 15 -33.99 30.15 7.97
CA TYR A 15 -34.84 29.37 8.86
C TYR A 15 -34.74 27.89 8.46
N ILE A 16 -34.39 27.05 9.43
CA ILE A 16 -34.25 25.61 9.24
C ILE A 16 -35.34 24.93 10.06
N TYR A 17 -36.15 24.10 9.41
CA TYR A 17 -37.08 23.22 10.10
C TYR A 17 -36.36 21.96 10.55
N VAL A 18 -36.30 21.71 11.85
CA VAL A 18 -35.70 20.51 12.43
C VAL A 18 -36.83 19.59 12.87
N SER A 19 -36.91 18.41 12.28
CA SER A 19 -37.89 17.39 12.65
C SER A 19 -37.55 16.75 13.99
N GLU A 20 -38.54 16.13 14.65
CA GLU A 20 -38.31 15.36 15.87
C GLU A 20 -37.31 14.21 15.66
N ALA A 21 -37.33 13.60 14.46
CA ALA A 21 -36.37 12.57 14.07
C ALA A 21 -34.94 13.10 13.97
N ASP A 22 -34.74 14.30 13.45
CA ASP A 22 -33.42 14.95 13.37
C ASP A 22 -32.92 15.36 14.76
N MET A 23 -33.82 15.85 15.63
CA MET A 23 -33.49 16.13 17.03
C MET A 23 -33.15 14.86 17.81
N MET A 24 -33.84 13.75 17.57
CA MET A 24 -33.47 12.47 18.16
C MET A 24 -32.11 11.95 17.65
N ARG A 25 -31.80 12.14 16.36
CA ARG A 25 -30.48 11.81 15.81
C ARG A 25 -29.39 12.67 16.44
N LEU A 26 -29.60 13.98 16.54
CA LEU A 26 -28.67 14.90 17.22
C LEU A 26 -28.49 14.51 18.69
N HIS A 27 -29.59 14.25 19.40
CA HIS A 27 -29.53 13.81 20.80
C HIS A 27 -28.76 12.50 20.95
N LYS A 28 -28.97 11.55 20.03
CA LYS A 28 -28.26 10.27 20.02
C LYS A 28 -26.75 10.46 19.77
N VAL A 29 -26.38 11.39 18.89
CA VAL A 29 -24.97 11.74 18.62
C VAL A 29 -24.33 12.39 19.85
N PHE A 30 -25.02 13.31 20.52
CA PHE A 30 -24.50 14.02 21.71
C PHE A 30 -24.56 13.21 23.01
N THR A 31 -25.43 12.19 23.11
CA THR A 31 -25.57 11.38 24.32
C THR A 31 -24.90 10.02 24.24
N GLN A 32 -24.61 9.51 23.03
CA GLN A 32 -23.75 8.35 22.86
C GLN A 32 -22.28 8.79 22.84
N GLU A 33 -21.73 9.03 24.03
CA GLU A 33 -20.28 9.08 24.24
C GLU A 33 -19.67 7.69 23.93
N LYS A 34 -19.52 7.37 22.64
CA LYS A 34 -18.53 6.37 22.25
C LYS A 34 -17.20 7.07 22.29
N PRO A 35 -16.31 6.77 23.24
CA PRO A 35 -14.99 7.39 23.25
C PRO A 35 -14.32 7.09 21.93
N MET A 36 -13.89 8.12 21.21
CA MET A 36 -13.12 7.95 20.00
C MET A 36 -11.83 7.20 20.33
N ASN A 37 -11.50 6.19 19.54
CA ASN A 37 -10.19 5.57 19.66
C ASN A 37 -9.09 6.51 19.13
N ALA A 38 -7.82 6.23 19.46
CA ALA A 38 -6.68 7.06 19.09
C ALA A 38 -6.58 7.33 17.57
N TYR A 39 -6.94 6.35 16.74
CA TYR A 39 -6.94 6.50 15.28
C TYR A 39 -8.05 7.42 14.79
N GLN A 40 -9.25 7.33 15.36
CA GLN A 40 -10.35 8.25 15.04
C GLN A 40 -10.02 9.68 15.44
N LEU A 41 -9.39 9.89 16.60
CA LEU A 41 -8.88 11.19 17.02
C LEU A 41 -7.85 11.76 16.04
N LEU A 42 -6.89 10.92 15.61
CA LEU A 42 -5.89 11.33 14.64
C LEU A 42 -6.51 11.65 13.27
N GLN A 43 -7.42 10.83 12.77
CA GLN A 43 -8.13 11.11 11.52
C GLN A 43 -8.95 12.40 11.59
N THR A 44 -9.65 12.64 12.69
CA THR A 44 -10.39 13.88 12.97
C THR A 44 -9.44 15.07 12.97
N ALA A 45 -8.29 14.92 13.61
CA ALA A 45 -7.30 15.98 13.68
C ALA A 45 -6.67 16.31 12.30
N LEU A 46 -6.38 15.29 11.49
CA LEU A 46 -5.84 15.44 10.14
C LEU A 46 -6.88 15.97 9.14
N SER A 47 -8.12 15.52 9.22
CA SER A 47 -9.20 16.02 8.36
C SER A 47 -9.65 17.44 8.73
N GLY A 48 -9.57 17.80 10.01
CA GLY A 48 -10.09 19.05 10.57
C GLY A 48 -11.59 19.03 10.81
N GLU A 49 -12.24 17.86 10.70
CA GLU A 49 -13.69 17.70 10.81
C GLU A 49 -14.07 16.39 11.50
N TYR A 50 -15.18 16.42 12.22
CA TYR A 50 -15.83 15.24 12.80
C TYR A 50 -17.33 15.25 12.44
N GLU A 51 -17.79 14.20 11.75
CA GLU A 51 -19.19 14.08 11.26
C GLU A 51 -19.69 15.32 10.50
N GLY A 52 -18.81 15.94 9.68
CA GLY A 52 -19.11 17.16 8.91
C GLY A 52 -19.03 18.47 9.71
N ALA A 53 -18.73 18.41 11.00
CA ALA A 53 -18.53 19.61 11.84
C ALA A 53 -17.03 19.95 11.94
N PRO A 54 -16.62 21.23 11.80
CA PRO A 54 -15.23 21.63 11.95
C PRO A 54 -14.77 21.48 13.40
N VAL A 55 -13.58 20.90 13.57
CA VAL A 55 -12.99 20.64 14.89
C VAL A 55 -11.88 21.66 15.18
N ARG A 56 -11.87 22.20 16.40
CA ARG A 56 -10.75 22.99 16.91
C ARG A 56 -9.77 22.06 17.64
N LEU A 57 -8.54 22.05 17.16
CA LEU A 57 -7.46 21.27 17.77
C LEU A 57 -6.81 22.08 18.90
N THR A 58 -6.43 21.41 20.00
CA THR A 58 -5.58 22.00 21.04
C THR A 58 -4.16 22.25 20.51
N ALA A 59 -3.37 23.04 21.23
CA ALA A 59 -2.00 23.35 20.82
C ALA A 59 -1.15 22.07 20.73
N GLU A 60 -1.29 21.16 21.70
CA GLU A 60 -0.55 19.91 21.78
C GLU A 60 -0.84 18.99 20.57
N VAL A 61 -2.12 18.87 20.18
CA VAL A 61 -2.51 18.07 19.01
C VAL A 61 -2.00 18.69 17.71
N LYS A 62 -2.01 20.02 17.60
CA LYS A 62 -1.42 20.71 16.44
C LYS A 62 0.08 20.48 16.34
N GLU A 63 0.80 20.50 17.46
CA GLU A 63 2.24 20.23 17.52
C GLU A 63 2.55 18.81 17.07
N LEU A 64 1.80 17.81 17.55
CA LEU A 64 1.93 16.41 17.11
C LEU A 64 1.70 16.25 15.60
N ILE A 65 0.67 16.92 15.05
CA ILE A 65 0.42 16.88 13.60
C ILE A 65 1.55 17.57 12.83
N ASN A 66 2.03 18.71 13.33
CA ASN A 66 3.15 19.40 12.71
C ASN A 66 4.43 18.55 12.71
N GLU A 67 4.67 17.80 13.79
CA GLU A 67 5.78 16.84 13.83
C GLU A 67 5.58 15.70 12.80
N LEU A 68 4.38 15.14 12.72
CA LEU A 68 4.03 14.08 11.78
C LEU A 68 4.17 14.53 10.32
N THR A 69 3.81 15.79 10.02
CA THR A 69 3.81 16.35 8.66
C THR A 69 5.03 17.22 8.36
N SER A 70 6.00 17.29 9.27
CA SER A 70 7.20 18.13 9.16
C SER A 70 8.07 17.70 7.96
N ASP A 71 8.64 18.67 7.27
CA ASP A 71 9.64 18.45 6.20
C ASP A 71 11.10 18.50 6.72
N LYS A 72 11.30 18.49 8.04
CA LYS A 72 12.62 18.56 8.64
C LYS A 72 13.51 17.40 8.18
N GLU A 73 14.63 17.69 7.59
CA GLU A 73 15.59 16.69 7.18
C GLU A 73 16.28 16.03 8.38
N ILE A 74 16.44 14.73 8.28
CA ILE A 74 17.15 13.90 9.27
C ILE A 74 18.54 13.58 8.71
N ALA A 75 19.57 13.64 9.56
CA ALA A 75 20.91 13.27 9.20
C ALA A 75 20.98 11.84 8.67
N LEU A 76 21.67 11.66 7.55
CA LEU A 76 21.88 10.34 6.97
C LEU A 76 22.73 9.47 7.91
N PRO A 77 22.58 8.13 7.84
CA PRO A 77 23.45 7.23 8.58
C PRO A 77 24.89 7.34 8.10
N GLU A 78 25.83 7.26 9.03
CA GLU A 78 27.28 7.46 8.74
C GLU A 78 27.85 6.37 7.83
N GLY A 79 27.36 5.13 7.98
CA GLY A 79 27.81 3.99 7.17
C GLY A 79 27.16 3.88 5.79
N LEU A 80 26.40 4.87 5.32
CA LEU A 80 25.75 4.83 4.02
C LEU A 80 26.73 5.16 2.88
N ASN A 81 27.01 4.18 2.04
CA ASN A 81 27.89 4.33 0.87
C ASN A 81 27.12 4.80 -0.37
N ALA A 82 26.36 5.90 -0.24
CA ALA A 82 25.62 6.52 -1.33
C ALA A 82 25.26 7.97 -1.00
N ALA A 83 25.18 8.81 -2.03
CA ALA A 83 24.56 10.13 -1.93
C ALA A 83 23.08 10.04 -2.31
N LEU A 84 22.18 10.38 -1.39
CA LEU A 84 20.76 10.45 -1.69
C LEU A 84 20.46 11.75 -2.46
N ARG A 85 19.60 11.64 -3.48
CA ARG A 85 19.02 12.82 -4.12
C ARG A 85 18.09 13.55 -3.13
N PRO A 86 17.85 14.86 -3.28
CA PRO A 86 17.05 15.64 -2.33
C PRO A 86 15.66 14.99 -2.05
N TYR A 87 14.99 14.47 -3.07
CA TYR A 87 13.70 13.79 -2.88
C TYR A 87 13.85 12.46 -2.12
N GLN A 88 14.94 11.73 -2.31
CA GLN A 88 15.23 10.48 -1.57
C GLN A 88 15.52 10.78 -0.10
N GLN A 89 16.24 11.85 0.18
CA GLN A 89 16.50 12.29 1.55
C GLN A 89 15.21 12.70 2.26
N ARG A 90 14.31 13.41 1.57
CA ARG A 90 12.96 13.70 2.12
C ARG A 90 12.19 12.41 2.43
N GLY A 91 12.20 11.41 1.51
CA GLY A 91 11.55 10.12 1.73
C GLY A 91 12.14 9.33 2.88
N TYR A 92 13.46 9.29 3.00
CA TYR A 92 14.18 8.73 4.14
C TYR A 92 13.77 9.41 5.46
N SER A 93 13.84 10.74 5.52
CA SER A 93 13.51 11.52 6.73
C SER A 93 12.05 11.31 7.16
N TRP A 94 11.14 11.23 6.19
CA TRP A 94 9.72 10.96 6.41
C TRP A 94 9.48 9.54 6.98
N MET A 95 10.06 8.50 6.39
CA MET A 95 9.96 7.13 6.92
C MET A 95 10.55 7.01 8.32
N TYR A 96 11.69 7.67 8.56
CA TYR A 96 12.33 7.69 9.88
C TYR A 96 11.41 8.32 10.93
N ARG A 97 10.81 9.49 10.66
CA ARG A 97 9.85 10.11 11.60
C ARG A 97 8.68 9.21 11.90
N ASN A 98 8.04 8.64 10.89
CA ASN A 98 6.93 7.71 11.09
C ASN A 98 7.33 6.55 12.00
N SER A 99 8.52 5.97 11.79
CA SER A 99 9.02 4.87 12.59
C SER A 99 9.23 5.26 14.07
N ARG A 100 9.69 6.49 14.32
CA ARG A 100 9.96 7.00 15.69
C ARG A 100 8.70 7.23 16.49
N ILE A 101 7.60 7.57 15.85
CA ILE A 101 6.29 7.79 16.48
C ILE A 101 5.39 6.55 16.44
N GLY A 102 5.92 5.41 15.99
CA GLY A 102 5.21 4.12 15.99
C GLY A 102 4.26 3.88 14.81
N PHE A 103 4.41 4.65 13.73
CA PHE A 103 3.65 4.45 12.49
C PHE A 103 4.49 3.80 11.40
N GLY A 104 3.81 3.00 10.58
CA GLY A 104 4.39 2.45 9.36
C GLY A 104 4.26 3.41 8.17
N SER A 105 4.99 3.11 7.10
CA SER A 105 5.07 3.93 5.89
C SER A 105 4.81 3.14 4.62
N ILE A 106 4.12 3.76 3.66
CA ILE A 106 3.92 3.24 2.31
C ILE A 106 4.69 4.14 1.34
N ILE A 107 5.81 3.66 0.79
CA ILE A 107 6.54 4.37 -0.25
C ILE A 107 6.05 3.88 -1.62
N ALA A 108 5.32 4.74 -2.31
CA ALA A 108 4.57 4.43 -3.53
C ALA A 108 5.12 5.15 -4.77
N ASP A 109 6.40 5.49 -4.74
CA ASP A 109 7.10 6.16 -5.84
C ASP A 109 7.11 5.31 -7.11
N ASP A 110 7.17 5.96 -8.25
CA ASP A 110 7.37 5.28 -9.53
C ASP A 110 8.61 4.37 -9.52
N MET A 111 8.59 3.32 -10.32
CA MET A 111 9.74 2.42 -10.47
C MET A 111 10.98 3.20 -10.89
N GLY A 112 12.16 2.86 -10.33
CA GLY A 112 13.45 3.50 -10.64
C GLY A 112 13.69 4.83 -9.93
N LEU A 113 12.86 5.24 -8.96
CA LEU A 113 13.12 6.38 -8.09
C LEU A 113 13.97 6.03 -6.84
N GLY A 114 14.53 4.81 -6.79
CA GLY A 114 15.43 4.38 -5.72
C GLY A 114 14.73 4.17 -4.38
N LYS A 115 13.55 3.53 -4.39
CA LYS A 115 12.84 3.12 -3.17
C LYS A 115 13.71 2.23 -2.28
N THR A 116 14.37 1.23 -2.88
CA THR A 116 15.26 0.29 -2.18
C THR A 116 16.35 1.02 -1.42
N LEU A 117 17.05 1.97 -2.06
CA LEU A 117 18.11 2.75 -1.43
C LEU A 117 17.61 3.56 -0.23
N GLN A 118 16.42 4.17 -0.33
CA GLN A 118 15.80 4.90 0.79
C GLN A 118 15.50 3.98 1.96
N VAL A 119 15.01 2.76 1.69
CA VAL A 119 14.72 1.76 2.73
C VAL A 119 16.01 1.18 3.33
N ILE A 120 17.06 0.94 2.52
CA ILE A 120 18.37 0.52 3.04
C ILE A 120 18.94 1.60 3.98
N ALA A 121 18.82 2.88 3.64
CA ALA A 121 19.26 3.96 4.51
C ALA A 121 18.49 3.97 5.86
N ILE A 122 17.17 3.66 5.87
CA ILE A 122 16.40 3.49 7.11
C ILE A 122 16.90 2.31 7.92
N LEU A 123 17.10 1.15 7.30
CA LEU A 123 17.59 -0.05 8.00
C LEU A 123 18.94 0.21 8.64
N LEU A 124 19.84 0.89 7.92
CA LEU A 124 21.15 1.26 8.43
C LEU A 124 21.05 2.23 9.62
N LYS A 125 20.20 3.27 9.51
CA LYS A 125 19.97 4.22 10.59
C LYS A 125 19.44 3.54 11.86
N LEU A 126 18.46 2.65 11.70
CA LEU A 126 17.90 1.89 12.82
C LEU A 126 18.91 0.90 13.43
N LYS A 127 19.87 0.40 12.65
CA LYS A 127 20.98 -0.38 13.15
C LYS A 127 21.97 0.49 13.94
N GLU A 128 22.37 1.65 13.43
CA GLU A 128 23.25 2.59 14.13
C GLU A 128 22.64 3.04 15.48
N GLU A 129 21.32 3.16 15.56
CA GLU A 129 20.59 3.49 16.79
C GLU A 129 20.29 2.27 17.68
N ASN A 130 20.80 1.08 17.33
CA ASN A 130 20.59 -0.16 18.05
C ASN A 130 19.12 -0.60 18.20
N VAL A 131 18.25 -0.14 17.29
CA VAL A 131 16.87 -0.62 17.15
C VAL A 131 16.90 -1.99 16.47
N ILE A 132 17.68 -2.13 15.40
CA ILE A 132 18.03 -3.42 14.80
C ILE A 132 19.30 -3.91 15.52
N ASN A 133 19.21 -5.08 16.12
CA ASN A 133 20.30 -5.69 16.89
C ASN A 133 20.13 -7.22 16.94
N THR A 134 21.04 -7.93 17.58
CA THR A 134 21.05 -9.41 17.69
C THR A 134 19.84 -10.03 18.42
N ARG A 135 18.94 -9.24 18.98
CA ARG A 135 17.70 -9.69 19.64
C ARG A 135 16.45 -9.33 18.86
N LYS A 136 16.56 -8.34 17.97
CA LYS A 136 15.47 -7.81 17.16
C LYS A 136 16.04 -7.40 15.81
N GLU A 137 15.95 -8.28 14.87
CA GLU A 137 16.47 -8.09 13.52
C GLU A 137 15.41 -7.51 12.59
N ALA A 138 15.79 -7.25 11.35
CA ALA A 138 14.85 -6.84 10.30
C ALA A 138 14.47 -8.01 9.38
N LEU A 139 13.21 -8.04 8.96
CA LEU A 139 12.68 -8.97 7.97
C LEU A 139 12.32 -8.20 6.69
N VAL A 140 12.90 -8.60 5.57
CA VAL A 140 12.58 -8.02 4.26
C VAL A 140 11.96 -9.10 3.38
N VAL A 141 10.72 -8.88 2.94
CA VAL A 141 9.93 -9.81 2.15
C VAL A 141 9.82 -9.29 0.72
N VAL A 142 10.33 -10.06 -0.23
CA VAL A 142 10.42 -9.63 -1.63
C VAL A 142 9.91 -10.73 -2.57
N PRO A 143 9.56 -10.41 -3.83
CA PRO A 143 9.41 -11.41 -4.87
C PRO A 143 10.69 -12.22 -5.05
N THR A 144 10.57 -13.51 -5.38
CA THR A 144 11.72 -14.44 -5.47
C THR A 144 12.85 -13.91 -6.36
N GLY A 145 12.52 -13.30 -7.49
CA GLY A 145 13.52 -12.75 -8.42
C GLY A 145 14.28 -11.53 -7.89
N LEU A 146 13.88 -10.95 -6.76
CA LEU A 146 14.54 -9.77 -6.19
C LEU A 146 15.44 -10.08 -4.97
N LEU A 147 15.48 -11.33 -4.50
CA LEU A 147 16.27 -11.70 -3.31
C LEU A 147 17.74 -11.34 -3.44
N THR A 148 18.38 -11.78 -4.53
CA THR A 148 19.80 -11.50 -4.79
C THR A 148 20.04 -10.02 -5.00
N ASN A 149 19.17 -9.34 -5.71
CA ASN A 149 19.27 -7.90 -5.95
C ASN A 149 19.27 -7.11 -4.64
N TRP A 150 18.37 -7.44 -3.71
CA TRP A 150 18.35 -6.81 -2.39
C TRP A 150 19.62 -7.08 -1.59
N GLN A 151 20.14 -8.31 -1.64
CA GLN A 151 21.41 -8.65 -0.97
C GLN A 151 22.58 -7.84 -1.52
N GLU A 152 22.67 -7.75 -2.85
CA GLU A 152 23.72 -6.97 -3.54
C GLU A 152 23.62 -5.48 -3.26
N GLU A 153 22.40 -4.91 -3.28
CA GLU A 153 22.18 -3.50 -2.96
C GLU A 153 22.53 -3.18 -1.50
N ILE A 154 22.17 -4.04 -0.54
CA ILE A 154 22.57 -3.86 0.86
C ILE A 154 24.08 -3.93 1.00
N ALA A 155 24.74 -4.94 0.41
CA ALA A 155 26.20 -5.06 0.47
C ALA A 155 26.93 -3.85 -0.15
N ARG A 156 26.35 -3.26 -1.21
CA ARG A 156 26.90 -2.10 -1.89
C ARG A 156 26.72 -0.81 -1.11
N PHE A 157 25.50 -0.54 -0.59
CA PHE A 157 25.14 0.76 -0.04
C PHE A 157 25.26 0.82 1.48
N ALA A 158 25.16 -0.32 2.17
CA ALA A 158 25.25 -0.42 3.62
C ALA A 158 26.09 -1.66 4.02
N PRO A 159 27.39 -1.70 3.71
CA PRO A 159 28.23 -2.90 3.88
C PRO A 159 28.37 -3.36 5.35
N SER A 160 28.03 -2.52 6.30
CA SER A 160 28.00 -2.90 7.71
C SER A 160 26.77 -3.74 8.09
N ILE A 161 25.72 -3.79 7.25
CA ILE A 161 24.53 -4.62 7.46
C ILE A 161 24.84 -6.04 6.97
N THR A 162 24.74 -7.01 7.88
CA THR A 162 24.82 -8.42 7.52
C THR A 162 23.45 -8.95 7.06
N THR A 163 23.45 -9.80 6.03
CA THR A 163 22.23 -10.33 5.44
C THR A 163 22.20 -11.85 5.45
N HIS A 164 20.99 -12.42 5.63
CA HIS A 164 20.74 -13.86 5.50
C HIS A 164 19.56 -14.11 4.58
N ILE A 165 19.73 -14.94 3.55
CA ILE A 165 18.63 -15.35 2.67
C ILE A 165 17.95 -16.59 3.25
N HIS A 166 16.70 -16.43 3.69
CA HIS A 166 15.83 -17.51 4.15
C HIS A 166 14.92 -17.97 3.00
N HIS A 167 15.46 -18.82 2.13
CA HIS A 167 14.79 -19.36 0.95
C HIS A 167 15.32 -20.75 0.57
N GLY A 168 14.57 -21.50 -0.26
CA GLY A 168 14.97 -22.84 -0.68
C GLY A 168 14.49 -23.94 0.28
N THR A 169 15.11 -25.11 0.24
CA THR A 169 14.69 -26.32 1.00
C THR A 169 15.37 -26.46 2.36
N ALA A 170 16.57 -25.92 2.53
CA ALA A 170 17.38 -26.03 3.73
C ALA A 170 17.27 -24.77 4.63
N ARG A 171 16.04 -24.37 4.96
CA ARG A 171 15.79 -23.19 5.81
C ARG A 171 15.85 -23.56 7.27
N ASP A 172 16.70 -22.86 8.06
CA ASP A 172 16.80 -23.01 9.51
C ASP A 172 16.99 -21.66 10.19
N LEU A 173 15.98 -21.23 10.97
CA LEU A 173 16.08 -20.01 11.76
C LEU A 173 17.03 -20.13 12.97
N LYS A 174 17.37 -21.33 13.42
CA LYS A 174 18.32 -21.52 14.53
C LYS A 174 19.75 -21.09 14.16
N ARG A 175 20.05 -20.98 12.87
CA ARG A 175 21.34 -20.54 12.34
C ARG A 175 21.30 -19.09 11.83
N PHE A 176 20.24 -18.37 12.13
CA PHE A 176 20.11 -16.98 11.73
C PHE A 176 20.97 -16.10 12.65
N ASP A 177 22.03 -15.53 12.09
CA ASP A 177 22.93 -14.58 12.76
C ASP A 177 23.26 -13.49 11.75
N ALA A 178 22.32 -12.57 11.55
CA ALA A 178 22.46 -11.43 10.65
C ALA A 178 21.50 -10.31 11.06
N ASP A 179 21.79 -9.08 10.66
CA ASP A 179 20.95 -7.92 10.95
C ASP A 179 19.61 -7.95 10.18
N VAL A 180 19.66 -8.49 8.95
CA VAL A 180 18.53 -8.50 8.01
C VAL A 180 18.32 -9.90 7.43
N MET A 181 17.13 -10.43 7.60
CA MET A 181 16.66 -11.62 6.89
C MET A 181 15.92 -11.22 5.62
N LEU A 182 16.36 -11.75 4.48
CA LEU A 182 15.70 -11.63 3.19
C LEU A 182 14.88 -12.90 2.92
N THR A 183 13.60 -12.77 2.60
CA THR A 183 12.73 -13.91 2.32
C THR A 183 11.67 -13.58 1.26
N THR A 184 10.82 -14.54 0.92
CA THR A 184 9.77 -14.36 -0.07
C THR A 184 8.38 -14.48 0.50
N TYR A 185 7.39 -13.94 -0.22
CA TYR A 185 5.97 -14.07 0.16
C TYR A 185 5.53 -15.53 0.33
N GLY A 186 6.01 -16.41 -0.55
CA GLY A 186 5.72 -17.85 -0.47
C GLY A 186 6.28 -18.48 0.80
N VAL A 187 7.51 -18.13 1.18
CA VAL A 187 8.15 -18.60 2.42
C VAL A 187 7.46 -17.99 3.65
N CYS A 188 7.06 -16.73 3.63
CA CYS A 188 6.26 -16.15 4.71
C CYS A 188 4.96 -16.92 4.95
N ARG A 189 4.36 -17.46 3.90
CA ARG A 189 3.15 -18.30 4.03
C ARG A 189 3.47 -19.67 4.61
N SER A 190 4.52 -20.36 4.12
CA SER A 190 4.87 -21.70 4.59
C SER A 190 5.44 -21.72 6.00
N ASP A 191 6.25 -20.73 6.33
CA ASP A 191 7.01 -20.67 7.57
C ASP A 191 6.43 -19.65 8.58
N SER A 192 5.15 -19.24 8.38
CA SER A 192 4.50 -18.17 9.17
C SER A 192 4.57 -18.42 10.68
N ASP A 193 4.38 -19.65 11.14
CA ASP A 193 4.38 -19.99 12.56
C ASP A 193 5.78 -19.93 13.18
N LEU A 194 6.81 -20.11 12.38
CA LEU A 194 8.19 -19.95 12.78
C LEU A 194 8.56 -18.47 12.86
N LEU A 195 8.22 -17.69 11.82
CA LEU A 195 8.51 -16.26 11.74
C LEU A 195 7.73 -15.44 12.79
N LYS A 196 6.54 -15.89 13.20
CA LYS A 196 5.75 -15.27 14.29
C LYS A 196 6.39 -15.38 15.66
N LYS A 197 7.21 -16.38 15.90
CA LYS A 197 7.89 -16.59 17.19
C LYS A 197 9.10 -15.69 17.36
N HIS A 198 9.58 -15.12 16.27
CA HIS A 198 10.72 -14.22 16.27
C HIS A 198 10.29 -12.76 16.52
N LYS A 199 11.16 -11.95 17.11
CA LYS A 199 10.91 -10.53 17.40
C LYS A 199 11.56 -9.70 16.30
N TRP A 200 10.76 -9.13 15.44
CA TRP A 200 11.24 -8.28 14.36
C TRP A 200 11.18 -6.80 14.76
N ALA A 201 12.32 -6.08 14.70
CA ALA A 201 12.33 -4.63 14.86
C ALA A 201 11.61 -3.96 13.66
N VAL A 202 11.94 -4.41 12.47
CA VAL A 202 11.41 -3.85 11.21
C VAL A 202 10.96 -4.97 10.30
N MET A 203 9.81 -4.80 9.68
CA MET A 203 9.37 -5.65 8.57
C MET A 203 9.10 -4.80 7.34
N VAL A 204 9.87 -5.05 6.28
CA VAL A 204 9.72 -4.41 4.98
C VAL A 204 9.09 -5.39 4.01
N ILE A 205 8.13 -4.95 3.21
CA ILE A 205 7.63 -5.70 2.07
C ILE A 205 7.88 -4.91 0.79
N ASP A 206 8.47 -5.54 -0.20
CA ASP A 206 8.63 -4.98 -1.54
C ASP A 206 7.58 -5.55 -2.49
N GLU A 207 7.17 -4.74 -3.48
CA GLU A 207 6.05 -5.04 -4.36
C GLU A 207 4.78 -5.39 -3.55
N ALA A 208 4.37 -4.45 -2.70
CA ALA A 208 3.28 -4.62 -1.74
C ALA A 208 1.92 -4.98 -2.37
N GLN A 209 1.74 -4.83 -3.70
CA GLN A 209 0.58 -5.37 -4.40
C GLN A 209 0.43 -6.89 -4.26
N ASN A 210 1.46 -7.61 -3.83
CA ASN A 210 1.39 -9.04 -3.49
C ASN A 210 0.46 -9.33 -2.30
N ILE A 211 0.14 -8.32 -1.48
CA ILE A 211 -0.80 -8.44 -0.35
C ILE A 211 -2.07 -7.60 -0.53
N LYS A 212 -2.39 -7.17 -1.76
CA LYS A 212 -3.56 -6.33 -2.05
C LYS A 212 -4.90 -7.02 -1.76
N ASN A 213 -4.97 -8.33 -1.92
CA ASN A 213 -6.15 -9.11 -1.56
C ASN A 213 -6.03 -9.61 -0.11
N HIS A 214 -6.80 -9.01 0.81
CA HIS A 214 -6.78 -9.29 2.24
C HIS A 214 -7.29 -10.70 2.61
N GLU A 215 -8.01 -11.39 1.71
CA GLU A 215 -8.57 -12.71 1.97
C GLU A 215 -7.58 -13.84 1.73
N THR A 216 -6.55 -13.62 0.94
CA THR A 216 -5.59 -14.68 0.59
C THR A 216 -4.79 -15.17 1.80
N ALA A 217 -4.45 -16.47 1.79
CA ALA A 217 -3.62 -17.07 2.82
C ALA A 217 -2.24 -16.39 2.94
N GLN A 218 -1.68 -15.94 1.79
CA GLN A 218 -0.43 -15.19 1.75
C GLN A 218 -0.52 -13.88 2.51
N THR A 219 -1.55 -13.06 2.24
CA THR A 219 -1.76 -11.78 2.91
C THR A 219 -1.96 -11.96 4.41
N LYS A 220 -2.79 -12.94 4.81
CA LYS A 220 -3.02 -13.27 6.22
C LYS A 220 -1.74 -13.69 6.91
N ALA A 221 -0.91 -14.51 6.27
CA ALA A 221 0.38 -14.93 6.82
C ALA A 221 1.32 -13.73 7.03
N VAL A 222 1.54 -12.91 6.00
CA VAL A 222 2.40 -11.72 6.06
C VAL A 222 1.94 -10.75 7.15
N LYS A 223 0.65 -10.43 7.22
CA LYS A 223 0.09 -9.52 8.24
C LYS A 223 0.17 -10.08 9.67
N SER A 224 0.24 -11.40 9.82
CA SER A 224 0.27 -12.04 11.13
C SER A 224 1.66 -12.07 11.78
N ILE A 225 2.74 -11.83 11.00
CA ILE A 225 4.11 -11.75 11.54
C ILE A 225 4.23 -10.44 12.34
N PRO A 226 4.60 -10.48 13.64
CA PRO A 226 4.73 -9.27 14.44
C PRO A 226 6.00 -8.50 14.07
N ALA A 227 5.90 -7.17 13.98
CA ALA A 227 7.04 -6.28 13.84
C ALA A 227 6.70 -4.92 14.46
N GLU A 228 7.71 -4.24 15.02
CA GLU A 228 7.52 -2.93 15.65
C GLU A 228 7.32 -1.83 14.61
N ILE A 229 8.10 -1.86 13.54
CA ILE A 229 8.05 -0.92 12.41
C ILE A 229 7.68 -1.68 11.14
N ARG A 230 6.79 -1.12 10.33
CA ARG A 230 6.36 -1.73 9.07
C ARG A 230 6.50 -0.76 7.91
N ILE A 231 7.15 -1.19 6.85
CA ILE A 231 7.33 -0.41 5.63
C ILE A 231 6.81 -1.23 4.44
N ALA A 232 6.01 -0.61 3.60
CA ALA A 232 5.54 -1.19 2.35
C ALA A 232 6.08 -0.39 1.16
N MET A 233 6.62 -1.08 0.16
CA MET A 233 7.09 -0.50 -1.09
C MET A 233 6.22 -0.98 -2.24
N SER A 234 5.77 -0.07 -3.10
CA SER A 234 5.01 -0.41 -4.31
C SER A 234 5.25 0.63 -5.40
N GLY A 235 5.25 0.24 -6.66
CA GLY A 235 5.15 1.18 -7.78
C GLY A 235 3.70 1.52 -8.14
N THR A 236 2.74 0.68 -7.72
CA THR A 236 1.31 0.77 -8.04
C THR A 236 0.44 0.47 -6.82
N PRO A 237 0.35 1.39 -5.84
CA PRO A 237 -0.33 1.11 -4.56
C PRO A 237 -1.85 0.95 -4.71
N VAL A 238 -2.43 1.52 -5.75
CA VAL A 238 -3.85 1.38 -6.12
C VAL A 238 -3.93 1.12 -7.61
N GLU A 239 -4.28 -0.10 -7.99
CA GLU A 239 -4.48 -0.45 -9.40
C GLU A 239 -5.95 -0.33 -9.79
N ASN A 240 -6.84 -1.01 -9.07
CA ASN A 240 -8.23 -1.14 -9.47
C ASN A 240 -9.24 -0.73 -8.39
N ARG A 241 -8.98 -1.04 -7.12
CA ARG A 241 -9.95 -0.86 -6.02
C ARG A 241 -9.30 -0.27 -4.78
N LEU A 242 -10.00 0.63 -4.10
CA LEU A 242 -9.53 1.18 -2.82
C LEU A 242 -9.40 0.12 -1.72
N SER A 243 -10.13 -1.00 -1.80
CA SER A 243 -9.95 -2.15 -0.90
C SER A 243 -8.55 -2.79 -1.00
N GLU A 244 -7.88 -2.68 -2.15
CA GLU A 244 -6.49 -3.11 -2.32
C GLU A 244 -5.54 -2.22 -1.52
N PHE A 245 -5.76 -0.91 -1.56
CA PHE A 245 -5.04 0.06 -0.74
C PHE A 245 -5.28 -0.16 0.76
N TRP A 246 -6.55 -0.38 1.16
CA TRP A 246 -6.87 -0.72 2.55
C TRP A 246 -6.04 -1.88 3.06
N SER A 247 -5.85 -2.91 2.25
CA SER A 247 -5.05 -4.08 2.66
C SER A 247 -3.59 -3.73 2.91
N ILE A 248 -2.98 -2.88 2.09
CA ILE A 248 -1.59 -2.42 2.28
C ILE A 248 -1.50 -1.49 3.49
N MET A 249 -2.46 -0.57 3.64
CA MET A 249 -2.49 0.34 4.78
C MET A 249 -2.71 -0.39 6.10
N ASP A 250 -3.56 -1.41 6.14
CA ASP A 250 -3.76 -2.25 7.32
C ASP A 250 -2.54 -3.13 7.65
N TYR A 251 -1.67 -3.42 6.67
CA TYR A 251 -0.36 -4.02 6.93
C TYR A 251 0.56 -3.03 7.62
N THR A 252 0.70 -1.81 7.14
CA THR A 252 1.62 -0.81 7.73
C THR A 252 1.08 -0.23 9.03
N ASN A 253 -0.21 0.10 9.09
CA ASN A 253 -0.87 0.76 10.21
C ASN A 253 -2.17 0.02 10.56
N LYS A 254 -2.03 -1.09 11.26
CA LYS A 254 -3.14 -2.01 11.56
C LYS A 254 -4.30 -1.30 12.25
N GLY A 255 -5.49 -1.40 11.63
CA GLY A 255 -6.73 -0.85 12.18
C GLY A 255 -6.90 0.66 12.00
N TYR A 256 -5.92 1.38 11.42
CA TYR A 256 -6.00 2.83 11.20
C TYR A 256 -7.21 3.23 10.36
N LEU A 257 -7.52 2.52 9.29
CA LEU A 257 -8.71 2.75 8.45
C LEU A 257 -9.94 1.92 8.88
N GLY A 258 -9.93 1.35 10.08
CA GLY A 258 -11.03 0.53 10.59
C GLY A 258 -11.15 -0.82 9.88
N SER A 259 -12.31 -1.48 10.06
CA SER A 259 -12.60 -2.74 9.37
C SER A 259 -12.84 -2.51 7.88
N ILE A 260 -12.60 -3.54 7.05
CA ILE A 260 -12.85 -3.46 5.60
C ILE A 260 -14.32 -3.10 5.29
N LYS A 261 -15.26 -3.54 6.11
CA LYS A 261 -16.68 -3.21 5.96
C LYS A 261 -16.93 -1.72 6.16
N ASN A 262 -16.38 -1.15 7.25
CA ASN A 262 -16.51 0.29 7.54
C ASN A 262 -15.80 1.12 6.48
N PHE A 263 -14.58 0.72 6.09
CA PHE A 263 -13.83 1.37 5.04
C PHE A 263 -14.58 1.43 3.70
N ASN A 264 -15.24 0.32 3.32
CA ASN A 264 -16.03 0.30 2.10
C ASN A 264 -17.23 1.24 2.16
N GLN A 265 -17.88 1.38 3.32
CA GLN A 265 -19.01 2.27 3.52
C GLN A 265 -18.61 3.74 3.60
N GLU A 266 -17.53 4.04 4.31
CA GLU A 266 -17.11 5.42 4.61
C GLU A 266 -16.27 6.04 3.48
N TYR A 267 -15.48 5.24 2.75
CA TYR A 267 -14.54 5.74 1.76
C TYR A 267 -14.68 5.10 0.37
N ALA A 268 -14.64 3.76 0.27
CA ALA A 268 -14.53 3.13 -1.03
C ALA A 268 -15.79 3.32 -1.89
N ALA A 269 -16.99 3.11 -1.38
CA ALA A 269 -18.23 3.30 -2.13
C ALA A 269 -18.49 4.79 -2.45
N PRO A 270 -18.37 5.76 -1.51
CA PRO A 270 -18.49 7.18 -1.84
C PRO A 270 -17.51 7.64 -2.92
N ILE A 271 -16.26 7.20 -2.86
CA ILE A 271 -15.23 7.62 -3.83
C ILE A 271 -15.41 6.95 -5.20
N GLN A 272 -15.57 5.62 -5.22
CA GLN A 272 -15.53 4.85 -6.49
C GLN A 272 -16.87 4.76 -7.21
N VAL A 273 -17.98 4.81 -6.47
CA VAL A 273 -19.34 4.68 -7.04
C VAL A 273 -20.00 6.04 -7.20
N PHE A 274 -19.87 6.92 -6.21
CA PHE A 274 -20.56 8.20 -6.17
C PHE A 274 -19.68 9.39 -6.56
N ASN A 275 -18.36 9.20 -6.76
CA ASN A 275 -17.38 10.24 -7.08
C ASN A 275 -17.45 11.45 -6.11
N ASP A 276 -17.63 11.19 -4.81
CA ASP A 276 -17.75 12.21 -3.78
C ASP A 276 -16.39 12.90 -3.53
N GLU A 277 -16.27 14.14 -4.05
CA GLU A 277 -15.03 14.92 -3.95
C GLU A 277 -14.68 15.31 -2.50
N GLN A 278 -15.68 15.51 -1.63
CA GLN A 278 -15.44 15.84 -0.23
C GLN A 278 -14.81 14.66 0.49
N VAL A 279 -15.34 13.45 0.25
CA VAL A 279 -14.76 12.22 0.81
C VAL A 279 -13.36 11.95 0.24
N VAL A 280 -13.12 12.20 -1.07
CA VAL A 280 -11.78 12.13 -1.66
C VAL A 280 -10.80 13.06 -0.95
N HIS A 281 -11.20 14.32 -0.72
CA HIS A 281 -10.33 15.30 -0.05
C HIS A 281 -10.02 14.90 1.39
N LYS A 282 -11.03 14.49 2.14
CA LYS A 282 -10.88 13.95 3.50
C LYS A 282 -9.96 12.73 3.53
N PHE A 283 -10.19 11.79 2.64
CA PHE A 283 -9.39 10.56 2.54
C PHE A 283 -7.92 10.89 2.26
N ARG A 284 -7.64 11.78 1.31
CA ARG A 284 -6.26 12.23 1.02
C ARG A 284 -5.58 12.82 2.26
N LYS A 285 -6.27 13.65 3.03
CA LYS A 285 -5.70 14.24 4.26
C LYS A 285 -5.31 13.19 5.29
N ILE A 286 -6.17 12.20 5.53
CA ILE A 286 -5.90 11.19 6.56
C ILE A 286 -4.82 10.17 6.15
N ILE A 287 -4.59 9.94 4.84
CA ILE A 287 -3.56 9.01 4.39
C ILE A 287 -2.21 9.67 4.09
N SER A 288 -2.18 10.98 3.81
CA SER A 288 -0.96 11.69 3.39
C SER A 288 0.23 11.56 4.34
N PRO A 289 0.07 11.49 5.68
CA PRO A 289 1.22 11.29 6.57
C PRO A 289 1.87 9.91 6.43
N PHE A 290 1.14 8.91 5.92
CA PHE A 290 1.56 7.50 5.92
C PHE A 290 1.85 6.95 4.52
N MET A 291 1.55 7.71 3.47
CA MET A 291 1.82 7.35 2.09
C MET A 291 2.52 8.47 1.34
N MET A 292 3.66 8.16 0.74
CA MET A 292 4.39 9.05 -0.15
C MET A 292 4.38 8.47 -1.56
N ARG A 293 3.94 9.29 -2.54
CA ARG A 293 3.94 8.93 -3.97
C ARG A 293 4.50 10.06 -4.79
N ARG A 294 5.57 9.78 -5.52
CA ARG A 294 6.21 10.70 -6.47
C ARG A 294 6.24 10.07 -7.85
N MET A 295 6.00 10.88 -8.84
CA MET A 295 5.98 10.45 -10.25
C MET A 295 7.23 10.96 -10.96
N LYS A 296 7.77 10.16 -11.89
CA LYS A 296 8.91 10.57 -12.74
C LYS A 296 8.59 11.75 -13.64
N SER A 297 7.31 11.95 -13.97
CA SER A 297 6.83 13.06 -14.77
C SER A 297 6.83 14.40 -14.04
N ASP A 298 6.95 14.40 -12.70
CA ASP A 298 6.96 15.63 -11.91
C ASP A 298 8.37 16.22 -11.88
N LYS A 299 8.62 17.21 -12.74
CA LYS A 299 9.90 17.90 -12.86
C LYS A 299 10.28 18.73 -11.63
N SER A 300 9.32 19.05 -10.75
CA SER A 300 9.61 19.71 -9.47
C SER A 300 10.36 18.79 -8.49
N ILE A 301 10.21 17.49 -8.67
CA ILE A 301 10.83 16.46 -7.83
C ILE A 301 12.16 16.01 -8.44
N ILE A 302 12.20 15.84 -9.78
CA ILE A 302 13.35 15.33 -10.51
C ILE A 302 13.58 16.20 -11.77
N SER A 303 14.45 17.17 -11.64
CA SER A 303 14.76 18.10 -12.74
C SER A 303 15.73 17.53 -13.78
N ASP A 304 16.47 16.48 -13.43
CA ASP A 304 17.59 15.93 -14.24
C ASP A 304 17.23 14.67 -15.04
N LEU A 305 15.98 14.22 -15.01
CA LEU A 305 15.54 13.15 -15.89
C LEU A 305 15.16 13.70 -17.28
N PRO A 306 15.64 13.06 -18.37
CA PRO A 306 15.20 13.40 -19.72
C PRO A 306 13.69 13.14 -19.87
N ASP A 307 13.09 13.82 -20.85
CA ASP A 307 11.69 13.57 -21.18
C ASP A 307 11.50 12.13 -21.64
N LYS A 308 10.34 11.56 -21.29
CA LYS A 308 9.97 10.21 -21.73
C LYS A 308 9.75 10.23 -23.25
N VAL A 309 10.56 9.47 -23.98
CA VAL A 309 10.38 9.25 -25.41
C VAL A 309 9.67 7.91 -25.61
N GLU A 310 8.48 7.95 -26.19
CA GLU A 310 7.74 6.75 -26.58
C GLU A 310 7.84 6.56 -28.09
N GLN A 311 8.34 5.40 -28.51
CA GLN A 311 8.40 5.01 -29.91
C GLN A 311 7.60 3.73 -30.11
N ASN A 312 6.62 3.78 -30.98
CA ASN A 312 5.90 2.59 -31.42
C ASN A 312 6.70 1.89 -32.51
N GLN A 313 7.20 0.69 -32.23
CA GLN A 313 7.83 -0.17 -33.23
C GLN A 313 6.85 -1.26 -33.65
N TYR A 314 6.55 -1.30 -34.94
CA TYR A 314 5.68 -2.29 -35.52
C TYR A 314 6.52 -3.43 -36.09
N ALA A 315 6.32 -4.64 -35.58
CA ALA A 315 6.94 -5.86 -36.11
C ALA A 315 5.90 -6.68 -36.86
N LEU A 316 6.28 -7.20 -38.01
CA LEU A 316 5.45 -8.11 -38.77
C LEU A 316 5.69 -9.56 -38.28
N LEU A 317 4.63 -10.34 -38.25
CA LEU A 317 4.73 -11.78 -37.97
C LEU A 317 5.51 -12.48 -39.08
N THR A 318 6.33 -13.45 -38.73
CA THR A 318 6.93 -14.36 -39.71
C THR A 318 5.84 -15.19 -40.40
N LYS A 319 6.13 -15.74 -41.59
CA LYS A 319 5.17 -16.60 -42.31
C LYS A 319 4.70 -17.78 -41.47
N GLN A 320 5.58 -18.34 -40.65
CA GLN A 320 5.25 -19.46 -39.74
C GLN A 320 4.34 -19.00 -38.59
N GLN A 321 4.65 -17.88 -37.99
CA GLN A 321 3.80 -17.30 -36.93
C GLN A 321 2.43 -16.91 -37.47
N ALA A 322 2.34 -16.29 -38.67
CA ALA A 322 1.08 -15.94 -39.29
C ALA A 322 0.18 -17.14 -39.55
N ALA A 323 0.77 -18.24 -40.11
CA ALA A 323 0.03 -19.47 -40.34
C ALA A 323 -0.43 -20.14 -39.04
N LEU A 324 0.42 -20.14 -38.00
CA LEU A 324 0.05 -20.69 -36.69
C LEU A 324 -1.02 -19.85 -36.00
N TYR A 325 -0.92 -18.52 -36.12
CA TYR A 325 -1.89 -17.55 -35.58
C TYR A 325 -3.28 -17.79 -36.20
N GLU A 326 -3.33 -17.85 -37.54
CA GLU A 326 -4.58 -18.07 -38.29
C GLU A 326 -5.21 -19.45 -37.94
N LYS A 327 -4.41 -20.51 -37.94
CA LYS A 327 -4.86 -21.84 -37.54
C LYS A 327 -5.43 -21.88 -36.12
N THR A 328 -4.74 -21.22 -35.16
CA THR A 328 -5.17 -21.19 -33.74
C THR A 328 -6.43 -20.39 -33.59
N MET A 329 -6.53 -19.25 -34.29
CA MET A 329 -7.70 -18.39 -34.29
C MET A 329 -8.93 -19.10 -34.84
N LEU A 330 -8.81 -19.74 -36.04
CA LEU A 330 -9.93 -20.44 -36.67
C LEU A 330 -10.43 -21.62 -35.81
N ALA A 331 -9.52 -22.42 -35.26
CA ALA A 331 -9.88 -23.56 -34.41
C ALA A 331 -10.59 -23.08 -33.11
N ALA A 332 -10.16 -21.95 -32.52
CA ALA A 332 -10.81 -21.41 -31.33
C ALA A 332 -12.17 -20.77 -31.65
N MET A 333 -12.30 -20.09 -32.79
CA MET A 333 -13.57 -19.52 -33.22
C MET A 333 -14.64 -20.59 -33.50
N GLU A 334 -14.27 -21.68 -34.18
CA GLU A 334 -15.16 -22.83 -34.42
C GLU A 334 -15.75 -23.41 -33.12
N VAL A 335 -14.91 -23.52 -32.08
CA VAL A 335 -15.36 -23.98 -30.76
C VAL A 335 -16.25 -22.95 -30.08
N ILE A 336 -15.90 -21.64 -30.15
CA ILE A 336 -16.66 -20.55 -29.51
C ILE A 336 -18.02 -20.37 -30.19
N GLU A 337 -18.10 -20.45 -31.52
CA GLU A 337 -19.34 -20.36 -32.28
C GLU A 337 -20.28 -21.56 -32.01
N GLY A 338 -19.73 -22.75 -31.73
CA GLY A 338 -20.49 -23.93 -31.31
C GLY A 338 -21.27 -23.77 -30.00
N PHE A 339 -20.97 -22.77 -29.19
CA PHE A 339 -21.74 -22.46 -27.95
C PHE A 339 -23.07 -21.70 -28.22
N GLY A 340 -23.30 -21.16 -29.43
CA GLY A 340 -24.53 -20.44 -29.78
C GLY A 340 -24.85 -19.23 -28.92
N GLU A 341 -26.04 -18.62 -29.10
CA GLU A 341 -26.59 -17.57 -28.25
C GLU A 341 -27.35 -18.19 -27.04
N GLU A 342 -26.63 -18.85 -26.15
CA GLU A 342 -27.26 -19.45 -24.98
C GLU A 342 -27.20 -18.54 -23.75
N THR A 343 -28.31 -18.54 -22.98
CA THR A 343 -28.48 -17.76 -21.74
C THR A 343 -28.03 -18.48 -20.48
N ASP A 344 -27.49 -19.70 -20.58
CA ASP A 344 -27.00 -20.46 -19.43
C ASP A 344 -25.67 -19.87 -18.91
N SER A 345 -25.71 -19.45 -17.66
CA SER A 345 -24.59 -18.80 -16.96
C SER A 345 -23.33 -19.68 -16.91
N GLN A 346 -23.46 -21.02 -16.87
CA GLN A 346 -22.34 -21.95 -16.82
C GLN A 346 -21.66 -22.04 -18.19
N LYS A 347 -22.41 -22.04 -19.27
CA LYS A 347 -21.89 -22.05 -20.65
C LYS A 347 -21.27 -20.71 -21.03
N LEU A 348 -21.86 -19.59 -20.56
CA LEU A 348 -21.25 -18.25 -20.71
C LEU A 348 -19.90 -18.17 -20.03
N PHE A 349 -19.74 -18.73 -18.84
CA PHE A 349 -18.45 -18.77 -18.14
C PHE A 349 -17.42 -19.62 -18.89
N GLN A 350 -17.81 -20.78 -19.41
CA GLN A 350 -16.95 -21.62 -20.25
C GLN A 350 -16.52 -20.90 -21.53
N ARG A 351 -17.44 -20.23 -22.24
CA ARG A 351 -17.15 -19.43 -23.42
C ARG A 351 -16.14 -18.30 -23.13
N GLN A 352 -16.31 -17.57 -22.03
CA GLN A 352 -15.35 -16.55 -21.58
C GLN A 352 -13.97 -17.15 -21.29
N GLY A 353 -13.90 -18.30 -20.66
CA GLY A 353 -12.65 -19.03 -20.42
C GLY A 353 -11.91 -19.39 -21.71
N LEU A 354 -12.63 -19.90 -22.73
CA LEU A 354 -12.08 -20.22 -24.04
C LEU A 354 -11.58 -18.98 -24.78
N ILE A 355 -12.31 -17.87 -24.73
CA ILE A 355 -11.88 -16.59 -25.32
C ILE A 355 -10.56 -16.13 -24.69
N LEU A 356 -10.45 -16.16 -23.35
CA LEU A 356 -9.22 -15.80 -22.64
C LEU A 356 -8.06 -16.72 -23.02
N GLN A 357 -8.31 -18.02 -23.12
CA GLN A 357 -7.30 -18.99 -23.53
C GLN A 357 -6.83 -18.74 -24.97
N MET A 358 -7.75 -18.43 -25.90
CA MET A 358 -7.42 -18.05 -27.28
C MET A 358 -6.54 -16.79 -27.31
N ILE A 359 -6.94 -15.72 -26.62
CA ILE A 359 -6.17 -14.47 -26.55
C ILE A 359 -4.75 -14.72 -26.02
N LEU A 360 -4.61 -15.56 -24.99
CA LEU A 360 -3.32 -15.91 -24.43
C LEU A 360 -2.46 -16.68 -25.43
N ALA A 361 -3.03 -17.67 -26.12
CA ALA A 361 -2.33 -18.46 -27.14
C ALA A 361 -1.86 -17.59 -28.31
N LEU A 362 -2.74 -16.72 -28.83
CA LEU A 362 -2.40 -15.78 -29.91
C LEU A 362 -1.29 -14.81 -29.50
N LYS A 363 -1.34 -14.30 -28.26
CA LYS A 363 -0.28 -13.44 -27.71
C LYS A 363 1.06 -14.18 -27.58
N GLN A 364 1.04 -15.44 -27.18
CA GLN A 364 2.27 -16.27 -27.12
C GLN A 364 2.89 -16.49 -28.50
N ILE A 365 2.07 -16.76 -29.52
CA ILE A 365 2.52 -16.90 -30.91
C ILE A 365 3.18 -15.62 -31.42
N CYS A 366 2.64 -14.45 -31.09
CA CYS A 366 3.22 -13.16 -31.46
C CYS A 366 4.56 -12.87 -30.77
N ASN A 367 4.75 -13.37 -29.55
CA ASN A 367 5.92 -13.06 -28.70
C ASN A 367 7.05 -14.08 -28.80
N HIS A 368 6.80 -15.26 -29.36
CA HIS A 368 7.81 -16.31 -29.48
C HIS A 368 7.68 -16.98 -30.84
N PRO A 369 8.76 -17.04 -31.67
CA PRO A 369 8.76 -17.68 -32.95
C PRO A 369 8.58 -19.20 -32.85
#